data_fd874a1c60b0cfab9009913e65d8e8e5
#
_entry.id   fd874a1c60b0cfab9009913e65d8e8e5
#
_cell.length_a   1.000
_cell.length_b   1.000
_cell.length_c   1.000
_cell.angle_alpha   90.00
_cell.angle_beta   90.00
_cell.angle_gamma   90.00
#
_symmetry.space_group_name_H-M   'P 1'
#
loop_
_entity.id
_entity.type
_entity.pdbx_description
1 polymer ?
#
loop_
_entity_poly.entity_id
_entity_poly.type
_entity_poly.pdbx_seq_one_letter_code
_entity_poly.pdbx_strand_id
1 'polypeptide(L)'
;MKPTSSDRWSRFRFLVVGPLLAAPPAAGELRLALAERAQVQWTHPISGVPVRFGQSTIERWYYRALATEDPIAALGRRPRKDRGRNLAVGARLAEAIRGQYEAHPRWSVRLHHDNLGVVAGEDESLRPLPSYTTLRRFMAGQGLVKLRRRPSRRAGEEEALARLDRREVRSYEAEHVQGLWHLDFHDGSRKIVAPGGEWVRPILLAVLDDRSRLICHAQWYLDETARSLVHGLIQAFLKRGLPRSLMTDNGSAMLAGETVEGLARLAILHRTTLPYSPHQNGKQEVVWGQVEGRLMAMLEGEPELSLAQLNRATLAWVEREYQRTVHSETGQTPIERWLAGPGVGRPAPSPEDLRRAFTARQMRTQRKSDGTISVGSRRFEVPDRFRHLPRLAIRFAAWDLRQVLLVDEHTGTVLDRCLPLDRTRNADGFRRPREAPAPGAPAPAPAGIAPLLRRLMQEYAATGLPPAYLPIDDPEVES
;
A
#
# COMPACT_ATOMS: atom_id res chain seq x y z
N MET A 1 -13.89 34.16 21.92
CA MET A 1 -13.06 34.01 20.69
C MET A 1 -11.64 34.49 21.00
N LYS A 2 -10.59 33.68 20.80
CA LYS A 2 -9.21 34.13 21.01
C LYS A 2 -8.84 35.15 19.92
N PRO A 3 -8.21 36.31 20.27
CA PRO A 3 -7.85 37.33 19.29
C PRO A 3 -6.87 36.77 18.25
N THR A 4 -7.10 37.10 16.99
CA THR A 4 -6.23 36.68 15.88
C THR A 4 -4.86 37.36 15.97
N SER A 5 -3.86 36.82 15.27
CA SER A 5 -2.54 37.48 15.16
C SER A 5 -2.66 38.90 14.61
N SER A 6 -3.58 39.15 13.68
CA SER A 6 -3.84 40.48 13.13
C SER A 6 -4.40 41.46 14.19
N ASP A 7 -5.33 40.99 15.03
CA ASP A 7 -5.93 41.81 16.07
C ASP A 7 -4.91 42.17 17.17
N ARG A 8 -4.01 41.24 17.49
CA ARG A 8 -2.92 41.51 18.43
C ARG A 8 -1.99 42.59 17.88
N TRP A 9 -1.65 42.55 16.60
CA TRP A 9 -0.83 43.56 15.95
C TRP A 9 -1.51 44.91 15.84
N SER A 10 -2.81 44.96 15.55
CA SER A 10 -3.59 46.21 15.47
C SER A 10 -3.58 46.94 16.82
N ARG A 11 -3.93 46.21 17.88
CA ARG A 11 -3.96 46.71 19.25
C ARG A 11 -2.57 47.14 19.74
N PHE A 12 -1.55 46.35 19.42
CA PHE A 12 -0.17 46.70 19.75
C PHE A 12 0.30 48.00 19.07
N ARG A 13 0.05 48.16 17.75
CA ARG A 13 0.39 49.39 17.04
C ARG A 13 -0.37 50.56 17.56
N PHE A 14 -1.65 50.37 17.94
CA PHE A 14 -2.41 51.41 18.60
C PHE A 14 -1.86 51.77 19.99
N LEU A 15 -1.43 50.80 20.78
CA LEU A 15 -0.74 51.06 22.07
C LEU A 15 0.49 51.96 21.88
N VAL A 16 1.27 51.80 20.81
CA VAL A 16 2.46 52.58 20.52
C VAL A 16 2.11 54.01 20.12
N VAL A 17 1.10 54.21 19.24
CA VAL A 17 0.75 55.54 18.70
C VAL A 17 -0.41 56.23 19.39
N GLY A 18 -1.24 55.51 20.15
CA GLY A 18 -2.43 56.02 20.80
C GLY A 18 -2.22 57.25 21.69
N PRO A 19 -1.19 57.31 22.52
CA PRO A 19 -0.93 58.51 23.30
C PRO A 19 -0.65 59.78 22.46
N LEU A 20 -0.05 59.62 21.25
CA LEU A 20 0.18 60.73 20.34
C LEU A 20 -1.12 61.19 19.62
N LEU A 21 -2.10 60.28 19.51
CA LEU A 21 -3.41 60.58 18.95
C LEU A 21 -4.34 61.23 19.99
N ALA A 22 -4.22 60.81 21.27
CA ALA A 22 -5.02 61.37 22.38
C ALA A 22 -4.58 62.77 22.80
N ALA A 23 -3.26 63.02 22.74
CA ALA A 23 -2.66 64.30 23.04
C ALA A 23 -1.66 64.67 21.94
N PRO A 24 -2.12 65.26 20.81
CA PRO A 24 -1.29 65.59 19.68
C PRO A 24 -0.17 66.56 20.06
N PRO A 25 1.11 66.30 19.70
CA PRO A 25 2.21 67.20 19.93
C PRO A 25 2.00 68.57 19.30
N ALA A 26 2.57 69.64 19.87
CA ALA A 26 2.52 70.99 19.29
C ALA A 26 3.17 71.04 17.90
N ALA A 27 2.81 72.05 17.13
CA ALA A 27 3.34 72.22 15.77
C ALA A 27 4.87 72.21 15.75
N GLY A 28 5.52 71.32 15.03
CA GLY A 28 6.97 71.10 14.98
C GLY A 28 7.55 70.06 15.97
N GLU A 29 6.83 69.65 16.98
CA GLU A 29 7.33 68.72 18.01
C GLU A 29 7.07 67.23 17.68
N LEU A 30 6.25 66.91 16.70
CA LEU A 30 5.91 65.54 16.32
C LEU A 30 7.15 64.68 16.09
N ARG A 31 8.16 65.20 15.44
CA ARG A 31 9.40 64.47 15.17
C ARG A 31 10.13 64.04 16.42
N LEU A 32 10.16 64.91 17.44
CA LEU A 32 10.79 64.62 18.73
C LEU A 32 9.99 63.54 19.48
N ALA A 33 8.67 63.68 19.54
CA ALA A 33 7.79 62.72 20.19
C ALA A 33 7.84 61.31 19.51
N LEU A 34 7.97 61.26 18.19
CA LEU A 34 8.18 59.99 17.49
C LEU A 34 9.56 59.38 17.78
N ALA A 35 10.60 60.20 17.88
CA ALA A 35 11.94 59.72 18.25
C ALA A 35 11.99 59.15 19.67
N GLU A 36 11.32 59.78 20.63
CA GLU A 36 11.18 59.24 22.00
C GLU A 36 10.49 57.89 22.01
N ARG A 37 9.42 57.72 21.26
CA ARG A 37 8.72 56.42 21.13
C ARG A 37 9.59 55.34 20.48
N ALA A 38 10.49 55.70 19.59
CA ALA A 38 11.41 54.77 18.95
C ALA A 38 12.49 54.25 19.92
N GLN A 39 12.81 55.00 21.00
CA GLN A 39 13.74 54.56 22.05
C GLN A 39 13.11 53.57 23.03
N VAL A 40 11.76 53.52 23.10
CA VAL A 40 11.05 52.62 23.99
C VAL A 40 11.21 51.16 23.55
N GLN A 41 11.51 50.30 24.51
CA GLN A 41 11.53 48.85 24.28
C GLN A 41 10.12 48.27 24.48
N TRP A 42 9.59 47.67 23.44
CA TRP A 42 8.25 47.13 23.41
C TRP A 42 8.26 45.60 23.47
N THR A 43 7.22 44.99 24.02
CA THR A 43 7.06 43.55 23.96
C THR A 43 6.38 43.14 22.65
N HIS A 44 7.01 42.30 21.84
CA HIS A 44 6.48 41.85 20.56
C HIS A 44 5.14 41.07 20.75
N PRO A 45 4.05 41.44 20.07
CA PRO A 45 2.71 40.99 20.40
C PRO A 45 2.44 39.50 20.17
N ILE A 46 3.35 38.79 19.51
CA ILE A 46 3.22 37.34 19.20
C ILE A 46 4.28 36.52 19.95
N SER A 47 5.57 36.92 19.85
CA SER A 47 6.68 36.14 20.42
C SER A 47 7.03 36.51 21.86
N GLY A 48 6.51 37.64 22.37
CA GLY A 48 6.85 38.12 23.69
C GLY A 48 8.26 38.67 23.86
N VAL A 49 9.08 38.64 22.81
CA VAL A 49 10.48 39.11 22.84
C VAL A 49 10.53 40.65 22.83
N PRO A 50 11.47 41.29 23.56
CA PRO A 50 11.67 42.73 23.50
C PRO A 50 12.06 43.19 22.08
N VAL A 51 11.43 44.25 21.59
CA VAL A 51 11.66 44.80 20.24
C VAL A 51 11.61 46.34 20.26
N ARG A 52 12.43 46.99 19.43
CA ARG A 52 12.35 48.44 19.16
C ARG A 52 11.93 48.66 17.71
N PHE A 53 11.15 49.71 17.47
CA PHE A 53 10.71 50.10 16.14
C PHE A 53 11.35 51.41 15.72
N GLY A 54 11.77 51.48 14.47
CA GLY A 54 12.33 52.75 13.95
C GLY A 54 11.28 53.85 13.88
N GLN A 55 11.73 55.10 14.04
CA GLN A 55 10.90 56.31 14.01
C GLN A 55 9.96 56.34 12.78
N SER A 56 10.48 56.06 11.60
CA SER A 56 9.70 56.05 10.33
C SER A 56 8.59 54.99 10.34
N THR A 57 8.77 53.87 11.10
CA THR A 57 7.72 52.85 11.23
C THR A 57 6.59 53.35 12.12
N ILE A 58 6.94 53.98 13.25
CA ILE A 58 5.98 54.57 14.20
C ILE A 58 5.24 55.73 13.53
N GLU A 59 5.94 56.61 12.81
CA GLU A 59 5.40 57.72 12.04
C GLU A 59 4.33 57.21 11.02
N ARG A 60 4.65 56.18 10.26
CA ARG A 60 3.70 55.56 9.31
C ARG A 60 2.48 55.00 10.05
N TRP A 61 2.60 54.46 11.25
CA TRP A 61 1.46 54.01 12.04
C TRP A 61 0.65 55.20 12.55
N TYR A 62 1.30 56.28 13.02
CA TYR A 62 0.64 57.50 13.45
C TYR A 62 -0.25 58.10 12.37
N TYR A 63 0.30 58.42 11.20
CA TYR A 63 -0.47 59.01 10.12
C TYR A 63 -1.57 58.07 9.58
N ARG A 64 -1.31 56.79 9.63
CA ARG A 64 -2.31 55.79 9.23
C ARG A 64 -3.49 55.73 10.21
N ALA A 65 -3.23 55.87 11.49
CA ALA A 65 -4.25 55.90 12.51
C ALA A 65 -5.01 57.25 12.55
N LEU A 66 -4.32 58.38 12.31
CA LEU A 66 -4.90 59.70 12.25
C LEU A 66 -5.90 59.88 11.08
N ALA A 67 -5.70 59.19 9.98
CA ALA A 67 -6.51 59.31 8.77
C ALA A 67 -7.87 58.60 8.82
N THR A 68 -8.32 58.00 9.97
CA THR A 68 -9.52 57.22 10.03
C THR A 68 -10.26 57.34 11.36
N GLU A 69 -11.58 57.14 11.34
CA GLU A 69 -12.43 57.11 12.56
C GLU A 69 -12.18 55.88 13.45
N ASP A 70 -11.71 54.76 12.86
CA ASP A 70 -11.31 53.57 13.63
C ASP A 70 -9.79 53.31 13.48
N PRO A 71 -8.97 53.90 14.33
CA PRO A 71 -7.52 53.74 14.29
C PRO A 71 -7.05 52.30 14.48
N ILE A 72 -7.77 51.50 15.29
CA ILE A 72 -7.37 50.11 15.57
C ILE A 72 -7.55 49.24 14.31
N ALA A 73 -8.69 49.34 13.65
CA ALA A 73 -8.93 48.61 12.38
C ALA A 73 -7.94 49.07 11.30
N ALA A 74 -7.69 50.36 11.21
CA ALA A 74 -6.73 50.91 10.24
C ALA A 74 -5.29 50.38 10.45
N LEU A 75 -4.87 50.19 11.68
CA LEU A 75 -3.56 49.62 12.03
C LEU A 75 -3.47 48.11 11.82
N GLY A 76 -4.56 47.46 11.45
CA GLY A 76 -4.59 46.06 11.07
C GLY A 76 -3.72 45.76 9.87
N ARG A 77 -3.48 44.46 9.63
CA ARG A 77 -2.82 43.99 8.41
C ARG A 77 -3.73 44.23 7.21
N ARG A 78 -3.31 45.02 6.26
CA ARG A 78 -4.07 45.13 5.01
C ARG A 78 -4.14 43.76 4.33
N PRO A 79 -5.32 43.26 3.98
CA PRO A 79 -5.41 42.07 3.16
C PRO A 79 -4.67 42.33 1.85
N ARG A 80 -3.93 41.35 1.36
CA ARG A 80 -3.29 41.43 0.03
C ARG A 80 -4.38 41.64 -1.02
N LYS A 81 -4.11 42.43 -2.07
CA LYS A 81 -5.03 42.69 -3.20
C LYS A 81 -5.45 41.42 -3.94
N ASP A 82 -4.66 40.35 -3.81
CA ASP A 82 -4.86 39.02 -4.38
C ASP A 82 -5.53 38.03 -3.40
N ARG A 83 -5.98 38.48 -2.21
CA ARG A 83 -6.64 37.62 -1.23
C ARG A 83 -7.91 37.03 -1.83
N GLY A 84 -7.98 35.71 -1.91
CA GLY A 84 -9.08 34.96 -2.52
C GLY A 84 -8.94 34.75 -4.03
N ARG A 85 -7.93 35.32 -4.68
CA ARG A 85 -7.58 35.02 -6.08
C ARG A 85 -6.46 33.98 -6.10
N ASN A 86 -6.73 32.84 -6.68
CA ASN A 86 -5.73 31.79 -6.89
C ASN A 86 -5.08 32.00 -8.27
N LEU A 87 -4.17 32.97 -8.38
CA LEU A 87 -3.50 33.33 -9.63
C LEU A 87 -2.77 32.14 -10.29
N ALA A 88 -2.36 31.15 -9.51
CA ALA A 88 -1.70 29.94 -10.00
C ALA A 88 -2.67 28.84 -10.50
N VAL A 89 -3.99 29.08 -10.43
CA VAL A 89 -5.01 28.15 -10.92
C VAL A 89 -5.90 28.89 -11.92
N GLY A 90 -5.58 28.73 -13.20
CA GLY A 90 -6.38 29.30 -14.29
C GLY A 90 -7.77 28.68 -14.38
N ALA A 91 -8.68 29.34 -15.14
CA ALA A 91 -10.09 28.90 -15.23
C ALA A 91 -10.22 27.46 -15.74
N ARG A 92 -9.48 27.10 -16.78
CA ARG A 92 -9.48 25.76 -17.36
C ARG A 92 -9.02 24.67 -16.36
N LEU A 93 -7.93 24.95 -15.63
CA LEU A 93 -7.43 24.06 -14.60
C LEU A 93 -8.40 23.96 -13.41
N ALA A 94 -9.05 25.06 -13.02
CA ALA A 94 -10.06 25.08 -11.97
C ALA A 94 -11.28 24.22 -12.33
N GLU A 95 -11.67 24.21 -13.59
CA GLU A 95 -12.74 23.36 -14.12
C GLU A 95 -12.32 21.88 -14.09
N ALA A 96 -11.11 21.55 -14.56
CA ALA A 96 -10.56 20.20 -14.50
C ALA A 96 -10.45 19.67 -13.06
N ILE A 97 -10.03 20.51 -12.09
CA ILE A 97 -9.97 20.14 -10.68
C ILE A 97 -11.37 19.83 -10.14
N ARG A 98 -12.37 20.65 -10.46
CA ARG A 98 -13.76 20.42 -10.01
C ARG A 98 -14.35 19.17 -10.62
N GLY A 99 -14.22 18.99 -11.94
CA GLY A 99 -14.72 17.80 -12.63
C GLY A 99 -14.09 16.52 -12.10
N GLN A 100 -12.77 16.52 -11.86
CA GLN A 100 -12.09 15.38 -11.26
C GLN A 100 -12.53 15.13 -9.81
N TYR A 101 -12.81 16.18 -9.02
CA TYR A 101 -13.33 16.00 -7.68
C TYR A 101 -14.78 15.48 -7.69
N GLU A 102 -15.63 15.95 -8.58
CA GLU A 102 -17.00 15.47 -8.72
C GLU A 102 -17.05 13.99 -9.11
N ALA A 103 -16.16 13.58 -10.02
CA ALA A 103 -16.00 12.16 -10.39
C ALA A 103 -15.43 11.30 -9.25
N HIS A 104 -14.53 11.87 -8.42
CA HIS A 104 -13.76 11.13 -7.42
C HIS A 104 -13.72 11.84 -6.04
N PRO A 105 -14.87 12.07 -5.36
CA PRO A 105 -14.91 12.89 -4.14
C PRO A 105 -14.23 12.23 -2.93
N ARG A 106 -13.85 10.95 -3.04
CA ARG A 106 -13.15 10.19 -1.98
C ARG A 106 -11.63 10.21 -2.12
N TRP A 107 -11.10 10.71 -3.21
CA TRP A 107 -9.67 10.80 -3.40
C TRP A 107 -9.02 11.77 -2.40
N SER A 108 -7.77 11.48 -2.04
CA SER A 108 -6.97 12.45 -1.30
C SER A 108 -6.53 13.59 -2.22
N VAL A 109 -6.28 14.78 -1.66
CA VAL A 109 -5.74 15.92 -2.44
C VAL A 109 -4.44 15.53 -3.15
N ARG A 110 -3.63 14.66 -2.55
CA ARG A 110 -2.41 14.16 -3.17
C ARG A 110 -2.72 13.33 -4.41
N LEU A 111 -3.70 12.45 -4.33
CA LEU A 111 -4.11 11.62 -5.46
C LEU A 111 -4.71 12.48 -6.60
N HIS A 112 -5.50 13.51 -6.25
CA HIS A 112 -5.96 14.49 -7.24
C HIS A 112 -4.80 15.20 -7.95
N HIS A 113 -3.79 15.67 -7.18
CA HIS A 113 -2.64 16.36 -7.73
C HIS A 113 -1.82 15.49 -8.68
N ASP A 114 -1.56 14.25 -8.28
CA ASP A 114 -0.74 13.32 -9.06
C ASP A 114 -1.44 12.91 -10.36
N ASN A 115 -2.77 12.69 -10.35
CA ASN A 115 -3.54 12.40 -11.56
C ASN A 115 -3.67 13.64 -12.48
N LEU A 116 -3.89 14.83 -11.92
CA LEU A 116 -3.85 16.08 -12.71
C LEU A 116 -2.50 16.29 -13.39
N GLY A 117 -1.40 15.87 -12.75
CA GLY A 117 -0.07 15.91 -13.34
C GLY A 117 0.06 15.04 -14.60
N VAL A 118 -0.59 13.87 -14.61
CA VAL A 118 -0.63 13.01 -15.79
C VAL A 118 -1.46 13.65 -16.90
N VAL A 119 -2.67 14.12 -16.58
CA VAL A 119 -3.56 14.78 -17.54
C VAL A 119 -2.93 16.06 -18.13
N ALA A 120 -2.28 16.89 -17.30
CA ALA A 120 -1.55 18.07 -17.76
C ALA A 120 -0.31 17.75 -18.60
N GLY A 121 0.21 16.52 -18.51
CA GLY A 121 1.24 15.98 -19.41
C GLY A 121 0.71 15.81 -20.84
N GLU A 122 -0.56 15.46 -20.99
CA GLU A 122 -1.25 15.18 -22.24
C GLU A 122 -1.99 16.43 -22.78
N ASP A 123 -2.47 17.33 -21.89
CA ASP A 123 -3.17 18.58 -22.22
C ASP A 123 -2.39 19.81 -21.75
N GLU A 124 -1.71 20.48 -22.69
CA GLU A 124 -0.92 21.70 -22.40
C GLU A 124 -1.76 22.86 -21.86
N SER A 125 -3.08 22.91 -22.14
CA SER A 125 -3.96 23.95 -21.63
C SER A 125 -4.13 23.93 -20.09
N LEU A 126 -3.75 22.85 -19.45
CA LEU A 126 -3.76 22.68 -17.98
C LEU A 126 -2.43 23.08 -17.33
N ARG A 127 -1.44 23.50 -18.11
CA ARG A 127 -0.13 23.91 -17.59
C ARG A 127 -0.07 25.42 -17.33
N PRO A 128 0.78 25.86 -16.36
CA PRO A 128 1.58 25.02 -15.47
C PRO A 128 0.75 24.43 -14.34
N LEU A 129 1.03 23.17 -13.98
CA LEU A 129 0.40 22.56 -12.81
C LEU A 129 0.91 23.24 -11.53
N PRO A 130 0.04 23.71 -10.61
CA PRO A 130 0.46 24.34 -9.38
C PRO A 130 1.09 23.31 -8.41
N SER A 131 1.90 23.79 -7.46
CA SER A 131 2.41 22.93 -6.41
C SER A 131 1.28 22.27 -5.60
N TYR A 132 1.55 21.11 -5.00
CA TYR A 132 0.62 20.41 -4.12
C TYR A 132 -0.01 21.33 -3.07
N THR A 133 0.81 22.19 -2.43
CA THR A 133 0.33 23.13 -1.42
C THR A 133 -0.65 24.14 -1.96
N THR A 134 -0.44 24.62 -3.19
CA THR A 134 -1.34 25.56 -3.88
C THR A 134 -2.65 24.87 -4.24
N LEU A 135 -2.59 23.67 -4.81
CA LEU A 135 -3.79 22.87 -5.10
C LEU A 135 -4.60 22.60 -3.83
N ARG A 136 -3.94 22.18 -2.75
CA ARG A 136 -4.58 21.91 -1.45
C ARG A 136 -5.33 23.14 -0.91
N ARG A 137 -4.71 24.34 -1.02
CA ARG A 137 -5.35 25.59 -0.61
C ARG A 137 -6.53 25.95 -1.50
N PHE A 138 -6.40 25.73 -2.81
CA PHE A 138 -7.48 25.96 -3.76
C PHE A 138 -8.66 25.05 -3.45
N MET A 139 -8.47 23.74 -3.37
CA MET A 139 -9.53 22.77 -3.08
C MET A 139 -10.21 23.06 -1.72
N ALA A 140 -9.43 23.35 -0.68
CA ALA A 140 -9.99 23.73 0.61
C ALA A 140 -10.82 25.01 0.55
N GLY A 141 -10.37 26.03 -0.20
CA GLY A 141 -11.08 27.29 -0.39
C GLY A 141 -12.37 27.14 -1.19
N GLN A 142 -12.50 26.13 -2.02
CA GLN A 142 -13.70 25.77 -2.80
C GLN A 142 -14.60 24.75 -2.08
N GLY A 143 -14.24 24.30 -0.86
CA GLY A 143 -15.00 23.28 -0.14
C GLY A 143 -14.83 21.87 -0.70
N LEU A 144 -13.85 21.63 -1.59
CA LEU A 144 -13.58 20.33 -2.20
C LEU A 144 -12.74 19.48 -1.24
N VAL A 145 -13.41 18.89 -0.26
CA VAL A 145 -12.78 18.09 0.81
C VAL A 145 -13.08 16.61 0.63
N LYS A 146 -12.08 15.76 0.93
CA LYS A 146 -12.25 14.30 0.83
C LYS A 146 -13.46 13.83 1.62
N LEU A 147 -14.42 13.19 0.96
CA LEU A 147 -15.52 12.51 1.61
C LEU A 147 -15.00 11.25 2.34
N ARG A 148 -15.13 11.23 3.66
CA ARG A 148 -14.73 10.08 4.49
C ARG A 148 -15.89 9.09 4.58
N ARG A 149 -15.63 7.80 4.37
CA ARG A 149 -16.55 6.74 4.77
C ARG A 149 -16.66 6.79 6.30
N ARG A 150 -17.87 6.75 6.84
CA ARG A 150 -18.05 6.54 8.30
C ARG A 150 -17.51 5.13 8.60
N PRO A 151 -16.52 4.97 9.47
CA PRO A 151 -16.09 3.63 9.87
C PRO A 151 -17.28 2.94 10.54
N SER A 152 -17.66 1.78 10.03
CA SER A 152 -18.51 0.87 10.79
C SER A 152 -17.61 0.25 11.85
N ARG A 153 -17.67 0.75 13.07
CA ARG A 153 -16.95 0.16 14.21
C ARG A 153 -17.53 -1.22 14.46
N ARG A 154 -16.68 -2.25 14.37
CA ARG A 154 -17.05 -3.61 14.78
C ARG A 154 -17.02 -3.66 16.31
N ALA A 155 -18.00 -4.38 16.90
CA ALA A 155 -17.98 -4.68 18.33
C ALA A 155 -16.64 -5.41 18.66
N GLY A 156 -15.86 -4.84 19.58
CA GLY A 156 -14.50 -5.33 19.92
C GLY A 156 -13.34 -4.41 19.54
N GLU A 157 -13.51 -3.48 18.59
CA GLU A 157 -12.46 -2.50 18.24
C GLU A 157 -12.13 -1.55 19.40
N GLU A 158 -13.12 -1.16 20.20
CA GLU A 158 -12.90 -0.31 21.38
C GLU A 158 -12.15 -1.05 22.50
N GLU A 159 -12.43 -2.35 22.68
CA GLU A 159 -11.70 -3.19 23.64
C GLU A 159 -10.27 -3.45 23.18
N ALA A 160 -10.03 -3.63 21.87
CA ALA A 160 -8.69 -3.79 21.30
C ALA A 160 -7.86 -2.51 21.47
N LEU A 161 -8.44 -1.32 21.22
CA LEU A 161 -7.81 -0.02 21.46
C LEU A 161 -7.52 0.22 22.95
N ALA A 162 -8.45 -0.11 23.86
CA ALA A 162 -8.25 0.03 25.30
C ALA A 162 -7.17 -0.94 25.84
N ARG A 163 -6.95 -2.08 25.17
CA ARG A 163 -5.85 -3.00 25.50
C ARG A 163 -4.49 -2.53 24.97
N LEU A 164 -4.48 -1.83 23.83
CA LEU A 164 -3.29 -1.18 23.28
C LEU A 164 -2.76 -0.07 24.18
N ASP A 165 -3.63 0.75 24.76
CA ASP A 165 -3.26 1.83 25.71
C ASP A 165 -2.60 1.32 27.01
N ARG A 166 -2.76 0.04 27.34
CA ARG A 166 -2.24 -0.59 28.57
C ARG A 166 -0.93 -1.37 28.37
N ARG A 167 -0.41 -1.48 27.15
CA ARG A 167 0.80 -2.23 26.83
C ARG A 167 1.87 -1.34 26.21
N GLU A 168 3.11 -1.52 26.68
CA GLU A 168 4.27 -0.91 26.03
C GLU A 168 4.43 -1.50 24.63
N VAL A 169 4.15 -0.68 23.60
CA VAL A 169 4.34 -1.06 22.20
C VAL A 169 5.79 -0.76 21.83
N ARG A 170 6.62 -1.79 21.70
CA ARG A 170 7.99 -1.63 21.19
C ARG A 170 7.97 -1.77 19.68
N SER A 171 8.31 -0.67 18.98
CA SER A 171 8.63 -0.74 17.56
C SER A 171 9.93 -1.54 17.39
N TYR A 172 9.92 -2.57 16.55
CA TYR A 172 11.12 -3.32 16.19
C TYR A 172 11.33 -3.26 14.68
N GLU A 173 12.56 -3.35 14.25
CA GLU A 173 12.97 -3.44 12.86
C GLU A 173 14.06 -4.50 12.72
N ALA A 174 13.96 -5.35 11.72
CA ALA A 174 14.99 -6.34 11.43
C ALA A 174 16.29 -5.62 11.05
N GLU A 175 17.41 -6.11 11.54
CA GLU A 175 18.73 -5.54 11.28
C GLU A 175 19.15 -5.66 9.80
N HIS A 176 18.70 -6.72 9.13
CA HIS A 176 19.12 -7.07 7.78
C HIS A 176 17.94 -7.18 6.83
N VAL A 177 18.17 -6.82 5.57
CA VAL A 177 17.25 -7.13 4.46
C VAL A 177 17.13 -8.65 4.33
N GLN A 178 15.90 -9.13 4.10
CA GLN A 178 15.58 -10.57 4.09
C GLN A 178 15.82 -11.29 5.44
N GLY A 179 16.04 -10.56 6.53
CA GLY A 179 16.12 -11.11 7.88
C GLY A 179 14.76 -11.59 8.38
N LEU A 180 13.74 -10.80 8.12
CA LEU A 180 12.35 -11.08 8.47
C LEU A 180 11.41 -10.57 7.37
N TRP A 181 10.53 -11.44 6.90
CA TRP A 181 9.38 -11.06 6.09
C TRP A 181 8.09 -11.18 6.89
N HIS A 182 7.14 -10.30 6.62
CA HIS A 182 5.76 -10.40 7.09
C HIS A 182 4.88 -10.85 5.94
N LEU A 183 3.94 -11.74 6.22
CA LEU A 183 2.93 -12.18 5.29
C LEU A 183 1.57 -12.12 5.97
N ASP A 184 0.59 -11.55 5.27
CA ASP A 184 -0.78 -11.46 5.76
C ASP A 184 -1.76 -11.39 4.59
N PHE A 185 -3.02 -11.76 4.87
CA PHE A 185 -4.13 -11.59 3.95
C PHE A 185 -4.97 -10.37 4.33
N HIS A 186 -5.52 -9.71 3.33
CA HIS A 186 -6.39 -8.55 3.52
C HIS A 186 -7.64 -8.64 2.64
N ASP A 187 -8.81 -8.52 3.25
CA ASP A 187 -10.09 -8.45 2.53
C ASP A 187 -10.20 -7.17 1.71
N GLY A 188 -10.35 -7.29 0.40
CA GLY A 188 -10.57 -6.14 -0.47
C GLY A 188 -11.87 -5.41 -0.12
N SER A 189 -11.83 -4.08 -0.13
CA SER A 189 -13.00 -3.24 0.18
C SER A 189 -14.09 -3.27 -0.90
N ARG A 190 -13.77 -3.77 -2.09
CA ARG A 190 -14.63 -3.77 -3.28
C ARG A 190 -14.79 -5.18 -3.83
N LYS A 191 -15.98 -5.47 -4.36
CA LYS A 191 -16.22 -6.69 -5.12
C LYS A 191 -15.66 -6.57 -6.55
N ILE A 192 -15.27 -7.69 -7.11
CA ILE A 192 -14.83 -7.86 -8.49
C ILE A 192 -15.66 -8.93 -9.18
N VAL A 193 -15.58 -8.99 -10.50
CA VAL A 193 -16.20 -10.06 -11.29
C VAL A 193 -15.24 -11.25 -11.38
N ALA A 194 -15.66 -12.39 -10.84
CA ALA A 194 -14.93 -13.65 -10.94
C ALA A 194 -15.06 -14.26 -12.35
N PRO A 195 -14.22 -15.22 -12.73
CA PRO A 195 -14.31 -15.89 -14.05
C PRO A 195 -15.67 -16.51 -14.37
N GLY A 196 -16.44 -16.92 -13.37
CA GLY A 196 -17.81 -17.43 -13.51
C GLY A 196 -18.90 -16.35 -13.65
N GLY A 197 -18.54 -15.04 -13.60
CA GLY A 197 -19.47 -13.92 -13.70
C GLY A 197 -20.08 -13.46 -12.37
N GLU A 198 -19.80 -14.15 -11.26
CA GLU A 198 -20.28 -13.77 -9.94
C GLU A 198 -19.46 -12.62 -9.33
N TRP A 199 -20.12 -11.83 -8.46
CA TRP A 199 -19.50 -10.74 -7.73
C TRP A 199 -18.92 -11.23 -6.41
N VAL A 200 -17.59 -11.37 -6.36
CA VAL A 200 -16.85 -11.84 -5.18
C VAL A 200 -15.97 -10.74 -4.59
N ARG A 201 -15.66 -10.88 -3.31
CA ARG A 201 -14.70 -9.99 -2.64
C ARG A 201 -13.32 -10.63 -2.75
N PRO A 202 -12.36 -9.99 -3.43
CA PRO A 202 -11.01 -10.54 -3.56
C PRO A 202 -10.24 -10.37 -2.25
N ILE A 203 -9.28 -11.25 -2.03
CA ILE A 203 -8.40 -11.26 -0.87
C ILE A 203 -6.98 -11.01 -1.34
N LEU A 204 -6.33 -9.97 -0.82
CA LEU A 204 -4.94 -9.62 -1.14
C LEU A 204 -4.00 -10.38 -0.21
N LEU A 205 -3.11 -11.16 -0.78
CA LEU A 205 -1.92 -11.63 -0.08
C LEU A 205 -0.76 -10.67 -0.36
N ALA A 206 -0.08 -10.20 0.68
CA ALA A 206 1.15 -9.45 0.51
C ALA A 206 2.26 -9.97 1.41
N VAL A 207 3.47 -9.93 0.85
CA VAL A 207 4.71 -10.30 1.53
C VAL A 207 5.59 -9.06 1.59
N LEU A 208 5.92 -8.62 2.80
CA LEU A 208 6.66 -7.38 3.09
C LEU A 208 7.99 -7.70 3.76
N ASP A 209 9.08 -7.13 3.27
CA ASP A 209 10.37 -7.15 3.98
C ASP A 209 10.38 -6.15 5.13
N ASP A 210 10.68 -6.62 6.32
CA ASP A 210 10.62 -5.83 7.55
C ASP A 210 11.58 -4.65 7.55
N ARG A 211 12.82 -4.86 7.07
CA ARG A 211 13.88 -3.85 7.06
C ARG A 211 13.63 -2.77 6.02
N SER A 212 13.40 -3.17 4.79
CA SER A 212 13.30 -2.23 3.67
C SER A 212 11.91 -1.65 3.46
N ARG A 213 10.88 -2.26 4.01
CA ARG A 213 9.45 -1.99 3.69
C ARG A 213 9.10 -2.34 2.23
N LEU A 214 9.98 -3.09 1.55
CA LEU A 214 9.73 -3.52 0.18
C LEU A 214 8.64 -4.60 0.15
N ILE A 215 7.65 -4.43 -0.70
CA ILE A 215 6.67 -5.47 -1.00
C ILE A 215 7.34 -6.49 -1.92
N CYS A 216 7.70 -7.65 -1.36
CA CYS A 216 8.34 -8.73 -2.08
C CYS A 216 7.39 -9.35 -3.12
N HIS A 217 6.12 -9.47 -2.75
CA HIS A 217 5.03 -9.91 -3.62
C HIS A 217 3.69 -9.39 -3.09
N ALA A 218 2.76 -9.06 -3.99
CA ALA A 218 1.38 -8.75 -3.68
C ALA A 218 0.49 -9.26 -4.80
N GLN A 219 -0.53 -10.06 -4.48
CA GLN A 219 -1.45 -10.66 -5.44
C GLN A 219 -2.82 -10.89 -4.81
N TRP A 220 -3.86 -10.65 -5.59
CA TRP A 220 -5.24 -10.91 -5.22
C TRP A 220 -5.66 -12.32 -5.60
N TYR A 221 -6.39 -12.95 -4.70
CA TYR A 221 -6.98 -14.28 -4.82
C TYR A 221 -8.47 -14.23 -4.54
N LEU A 222 -9.17 -15.34 -4.82
CA LEU A 222 -10.59 -15.49 -4.52
C LEU A 222 -10.83 -16.19 -3.18
N ASP A 223 -9.78 -16.77 -2.60
CA ASP A 223 -9.83 -17.52 -1.35
C ASP A 223 -8.57 -17.30 -0.50
N GLU A 224 -8.70 -17.59 0.80
CA GLU A 224 -7.60 -17.64 1.77
C GLU A 224 -7.29 -19.09 2.11
N THR A 225 -6.65 -19.79 1.18
CA THR A 225 -6.26 -21.18 1.33
C THR A 225 -4.75 -21.35 1.38
N ALA A 226 -4.29 -22.52 1.88
CA ALA A 226 -2.87 -22.87 1.81
C ALA A 226 -2.35 -22.89 0.36
N ARG A 227 -3.20 -23.20 -0.63
CA ARG A 227 -2.87 -23.13 -2.06
C ARG A 227 -2.52 -21.70 -2.46
N SER A 228 -3.40 -20.73 -2.20
CA SER A 228 -3.21 -19.33 -2.55
C SER A 228 -2.00 -18.75 -1.82
N LEU A 229 -1.81 -19.11 -0.55
CA LEU A 229 -0.65 -18.71 0.25
C LEU A 229 0.66 -19.24 -0.33
N VAL A 230 0.75 -20.53 -0.60
CA VAL A 230 1.98 -21.15 -1.14
C VAL A 230 2.27 -20.64 -2.54
N HIS A 231 1.24 -20.44 -3.38
CA HIS A 231 1.42 -19.85 -4.70
C HIS A 231 2.06 -18.44 -4.59
N GLY A 232 1.56 -17.58 -3.71
CA GLY A 232 2.13 -16.24 -3.49
C GLY A 232 3.54 -16.27 -2.89
N LEU A 233 3.81 -17.18 -1.94
CA LEU A 233 5.15 -17.38 -1.38
C LEU A 233 6.16 -17.82 -2.43
N ILE A 234 5.82 -18.78 -3.28
CA ILE A 234 6.71 -19.25 -4.36
C ILE A 234 7.08 -18.07 -5.27
N GLN A 235 6.13 -17.23 -5.63
CA GLN A 235 6.39 -16.05 -6.46
C GLN A 235 7.27 -15.02 -5.73
N ALA A 236 7.04 -14.80 -4.44
CA ALA A 236 7.90 -13.93 -3.63
C ALA A 236 9.34 -14.45 -3.60
N PHE A 237 9.52 -15.75 -3.42
CA PHE A 237 10.83 -16.39 -3.39
C PHE A 237 11.55 -16.32 -4.73
N LEU A 238 10.86 -16.59 -5.83
CA LEU A 238 11.42 -16.48 -7.19
C LEU A 238 11.86 -15.07 -7.53
N LYS A 239 11.10 -14.06 -7.05
CA LYS A 239 11.44 -12.65 -7.28
C LYS A 239 12.59 -12.14 -6.42
N ARG A 240 12.63 -12.52 -5.15
CA ARG A 240 13.42 -11.84 -4.11
C ARG A 240 14.37 -12.78 -3.34
N GLY A 241 14.37 -14.08 -3.63
CA GLY A 241 15.14 -15.07 -2.87
C GLY A 241 14.43 -15.50 -1.58
N LEU A 242 15.06 -16.33 -0.79
CA LEU A 242 14.53 -16.86 0.47
C LEU A 242 14.94 -16.00 1.66
N PRO A 243 14.00 -15.59 2.53
CA PRO A 243 14.32 -14.89 3.78
C PRO A 243 14.87 -15.85 4.84
N ARG A 244 15.40 -15.31 5.92
CA ARG A 244 15.77 -16.09 7.12
C ARG A 244 14.56 -16.51 7.94
N SER A 245 13.57 -15.61 8.06
CA SER A 245 12.34 -15.89 8.81
C SER A 245 11.13 -15.25 8.14
N LEU A 246 9.98 -15.86 8.36
CA LEU A 246 8.67 -15.40 7.91
C LEU A 246 7.76 -15.30 9.13
N MET A 247 7.13 -14.14 9.32
CA MET A 247 6.11 -13.91 10.34
C MET A 247 4.74 -13.89 9.67
N THR A 248 3.80 -14.64 10.24
CA THR A 248 2.40 -14.71 9.81
C THR A 248 1.48 -14.59 11.03
N ASP A 249 0.21 -14.43 10.80
CA ASP A 249 -0.79 -14.70 11.83
C ASP A 249 -0.99 -16.22 12.07
N ASN A 250 -2.02 -16.60 12.85
CA ASN A 250 -2.37 -17.98 13.14
C ASN A 250 -3.51 -18.50 12.25
N GLY A 251 -3.70 -17.95 11.06
CA GLY A 251 -4.70 -18.39 10.09
C GLY A 251 -4.53 -19.85 9.68
N SER A 252 -5.60 -20.52 9.30
CA SER A 252 -5.58 -21.95 8.93
C SER A 252 -4.63 -22.24 7.76
N ALA A 253 -4.55 -21.36 6.79
CA ALA A 253 -3.63 -21.45 5.66
C ALA A 253 -2.15 -21.37 6.10
N MET A 254 -1.85 -20.53 7.10
CA MET A 254 -0.52 -20.33 7.65
C MET A 254 -0.02 -21.54 8.43
N LEU A 255 -0.94 -22.22 9.13
CA LEU A 255 -0.64 -23.40 9.96
C LEU A 255 -0.88 -24.74 9.22
N ALA A 256 -1.26 -24.70 7.96
CA ALA A 256 -1.41 -25.91 7.15
C ALA A 256 -0.09 -26.70 7.09
N GLY A 257 -0.18 -28.03 7.14
CA GLY A 257 0.99 -28.91 7.14
C GLY A 257 1.93 -28.66 5.98
N GLU A 258 1.40 -28.42 4.79
CA GLU A 258 2.17 -28.09 3.58
C GLU A 258 2.97 -26.80 3.75
N THR A 259 2.37 -25.78 4.38
CA THR A 259 3.02 -24.48 4.63
C THR A 259 4.15 -24.63 5.65
N VAL A 260 3.86 -25.22 6.82
CA VAL A 260 4.83 -25.36 7.92
C VAL A 260 5.99 -26.26 7.52
N GLU A 261 5.70 -27.43 6.94
CA GLU A 261 6.74 -28.35 6.48
C GLU A 261 7.55 -27.77 5.29
N GLY A 262 6.89 -27.02 4.41
CA GLY A 262 7.52 -26.37 3.26
C GLY A 262 8.55 -25.32 3.71
N LEU A 263 8.17 -24.45 4.62
CA LEU A 263 9.08 -23.45 5.20
C LEU A 263 10.26 -24.09 5.93
N ALA A 264 10.00 -25.16 6.70
CA ALA A 264 11.04 -25.91 7.41
C ALA A 264 12.06 -26.55 6.43
N ARG A 265 11.58 -27.16 5.32
CA ARG A 265 12.47 -27.74 4.29
C ARG A 265 13.31 -26.69 3.58
N LEU A 266 12.78 -25.49 3.42
CA LEU A 266 13.51 -24.34 2.86
C LEU A 266 14.40 -23.67 3.91
N ALA A 267 14.47 -24.20 5.13
CA ALA A 267 15.19 -23.63 6.26
C ALA A 267 14.82 -22.15 6.52
N ILE A 268 13.52 -21.84 6.42
CA ILE A 268 12.93 -20.55 6.76
C ILE A 268 12.27 -20.70 8.14
N LEU A 269 12.69 -19.88 9.11
CA LEU A 269 12.11 -19.91 10.44
C LEU A 269 10.70 -19.30 10.39
N HIS A 270 9.68 -20.13 10.54
CA HIS A 270 8.30 -19.67 10.63
C HIS A 270 8.02 -19.16 12.05
N ARG A 271 7.54 -17.92 12.13
CA ARG A 271 7.11 -17.24 13.37
C ARG A 271 5.65 -16.86 13.23
N THR A 272 4.88 -17.11 14.26
CA THR A 272 3.49 -16.64 14.30
C THR A 272 3.35 -15.49 15.29
N THR A 273 2.43 -14.56 14.99
CA THR A 273 2.11 -13.47 15.91
C THR A 273 1.50 -14.02 17.18
N LEU A 274 1.78 -13.37 18.31
CA LEU A 274 1.14 -13.72 19.57
C LEU A 274 -0.36 -13.42 19.46
N PRO A 275 -1.22 -14.29 20.01
CA PRO A 275 -2.64 -14.05 20.04
C PRO A 275 -2.97 -12.68 20.66
N TYR A 276 -3.88 -11.95 20.05
CA TYR A 276 -4.30 -10.61 20.48
C TYR A 276 -3.18 -9.54 20.51
N SER A 277 -2.21 -9.64 19.63
CA SER A 277 -1.10 -8.67 19.50
C SER A 277 -1.09 -7.97 18.13
N PRO A 278 -2.11 -7.16 17.78
CA PRO A 278 -2.25 -6.53 16.47
C PRO A 278 -1.08 -5.61 16.12
N HIS A 279 -0.39 -5.05 17.11
CA HIS A 279 0.78 -4.19 16.90
C HIS A 279 1.96 -4.89 16.18
N GLN A 280 1.99 -6.22 16.16
CA GLN A 280 3.02 -6.96 15.41
C GLN A 280 2.79 -6.89 13.90
N ASN A 281 1.56 -6.61 13.44
CA ASN A 281 1.19 -6.43 12.04
C ASN A 281 1.05 -4.95 11.62
N GLY A 282 1.38 -3.98 12.49
CA GLY A 282 1.21 -2.55 12.21
C GLY A 282 1.88 -2.07 10.91
N LYS A 283 2.98 -2.71 10.48
CA LYS A 283 3.65 -2.41 9.21
C LYS A 283 2.80 -2.80 8.01
N GLN A 284 2.09 -3.92 8.09
CA GLN A 284 1.15 -4.36 7.05
C GLN A 284 -0.12 -3.51 7.03
N GLU A 285 -0.63 -3.09 8.20
CA GLU A 285 -1.79 -2.18 8.27
C GLU A 285 -1.53 -0.87 7.50
N VAL A 286 -0.30 -0.35 7.55
CA VAL A 286 0.10 0.82 6.75
C VAL A 286 0.03 0.52 5.25
N VAL A 287 0.49 -0.66 4.83
CA VAL A 287 0.41 -1.10 3.42
C VAL A 287 -1.05 -1.22 2.99
N TRP A 288 -1.91 -1.84 3.82
CA TRP A 288 -3.35 -1.96 3.54
C TRP A 288 -4.00 -0.58 3.38
N GLY A 289 -3.65 0.37 4.25
CA GLY A 289 -4.12 1.76 4.13
C GLY A 289 -3.71 2.42 2.80
N GLN A 290 -2.54 2.11 2.27
CA GLN A 290 -2.09 2.61 0.97
C GLN A 290 -2.77 1.89 -0.19
N VAL A 291 -2.93 0.57 -0.12
CA VAL A 291 -3.68 -0.20 -1.12
C VAL A 291 -5.11 0.33 -1.25
N GLU A 292 -5.83 0.47 -0.15
CA GLU A 292 -7.21 0.94 -0.14
C GLU A 292 -7.33 2.42 -0.49
N GLY A 293 -6.47 3.25 0.07
CA GLY A 293 -6.55 4.71 -0.08
C GLY A 293 -5.97 5.26 -1.36
N ARG A 294 -5.19 4.45 -2.10
CA ARG A 294 -4.53 4.88 -3.33
C ARG A 294 -4.78 3.95 -4.51
N LEU A 295 -4.40 2.67 -4.43
CA LEU A 295 -4.61 1.73 -5.55
C LEU A 295 -6.11 1.52 -5.82
N MET A 296 -6.88 1.10 -4.82
CA MET A 296 -8.32 0.84 -4.99
C MET A 296 -9.11 2.11 -5.33
N ALA A 297 -8.68 3.27 -4.81
CA ALA A 297 -9.26 4.55 -5.19
C ALA A 297 -9.07 4.88 -6.67
N MET A 298 -7.90 4.57 -7.26
CA MET A 298 -7.64 4.76 -8.68
C MET A 298 -8.41 3.80 -9.60
N LEU A 299 -8.96 2.74 -9.04
CA LEU A 299 -9.77 1.76 -9.76
C LEU A 299 -11.28 1.97 -9.58
N GLU A 300 -11.72 2.96 -8.77
CA GLU A 300 -13.15 3.13 -8.45
C GLU A 300 -14.04 3.43 -9.67
N GLY A 301 -13.46 4.00 -10.72
CA GLY A 301 -14.17 4.31 -11.98
C GLY A 301 -14.39 3.10 -12.89
N GLU A 302 -13.81 1.92 -12.57
CA GLU A 302 -13.99 0.70 -13.36
C GLU A 302 -15.12 -0.14 -12.76
N PRO A 303 -16.30 -0.24 -13.41
CA PRO A 303 -17.45 -0.93 -12.82
C PRO A 303 -17.26 -2.46 -12.77
N GLU A 304 -16.66 -3.05 -13.79
CA GLU A 304 -16.51 -4.51 -13.97
C GLU A 304 -15.05 -4.93 -13.88
N LEU A 305 -14.44 -4.70 -12.73
CA LEU A 305 -13.05 -5.06 -12.51
C LEU A 305 -12.88 -6.57 -12.36
N SER A 306 -12.12 -7.18 -13.24
CA SER A 306 -11.76 -8.61 -13.15
C SER A 306 -10.54 -8.83 -12.25
N LEU A 307 -10.37 -10.06 -11.72
CA LEU A 307 -9.20 -10.43 -10.91
C LEU A 307 -7.88 -10.21 -11.66
N ALA A 308 -7.84 -10.56 -12.96
CA ALA A 308 -6.64 -10.37 -13.78
C ALA A 308 -6.27 -8.90 -13.97
N GLN A 309 -7.25 -8.03 -14.16
CA GLN A 309 -7.04 -6.58 -14.26
C GLN A 309 -6.56 -6.00 -12.93
N LEU A 310 -7.18 -6.40 -11.82
CA LEU A 310 -6.79 -5.98 -10.48
C LEU A 310 -5.35 -6.39 -10.16
N ASN A 311 -4.96 -7.61 -10.49
CA ASN A 311 -3.60 -8.10 -10.31
C ASN A 311 -2.58 -7.33 -11.15
N ARG A 312 -2.86 -7.06 -12.43
CA ARG A 312 -1.98 -6.24 -13.29
C ARG A 312 -1.81 -4.82 -12.75
N ALA A 313 -2.90 -4.19 -12.31
CA ALA A 313 -2.87 -2.86 -11.71
C ALA A 313 -2.05 -2.84 -10.41
N THR A 314 -2.22 -3.85 -9.56
CA THR A 314 -1.48 -4.00 -8.30
C THR A 314 0.02 -4.12 -8.55
N LEU A 315 0.42 -4.98 -9.49
CA LEU A 315 1.82 -5.19 -9.84
C LEU A 315 2.47 -3.88 -10.35
N ALA A 316 1.79 -3.19 -11.28
CA ALA A 316 2.28 -1.92 -11.82
C ALA A 316 2.40 -0.86 -10.73
N TRP A 317 1.41 -0.75 -9.85
CA TRP A 317 1.43 0.19 -8.73
C TRP A 317 2.54 -0.12 -7.73
N VAL A 318 2.72 -1.38 -7.34
CA VAL A 318 3.80 -1.80 -6.44
C VAL A 318 5.16 -1.46 -7.01
N GLU A 319 5.46 -1.89 -8.24
CA GLU A 319 6.81 -1.79 -8.80
C GLU A 319 7.14 -0.37 -9.31
N ARG A 320 6.14 0.43 -9.74
CA ARG A 320 6.38 1.75 -10.32
C ARG A 320 6.11 2.91 -9.39
N GLU A 321 5.29 2.70 -8.38
CA GLU A 321 4.95 3.76 -7.44
C GLU A 321 5.37 3.43 -6.01
N TYR A 322 4.81 2.37 -5.38
CA TYR A 322 5.07 2.07 -3.97
C TYR A 322 6.56 1.90 -3.67
N GLN A 323 7.26 1.05 -4.43
CA GLN A 323 8.68 0.75 -4.22
C GLN A 323 9.60 1.98 -4.41
N ARG A 324 9.10 3.01 -5.10
CA ARG A 324 9.86 4.23 -5.49
C ARG A 324 9.42 5.49 -4.75
N THR A 325 8.41 5.39 -3.90
CA THR A 325 7.95 6.50 -3.05
C THR A 325 8.73 6.50 -1.74
N VAL A 326 9.22 7.68 -1.33
CA VAL A 326 9.92 7.82 -0.04
C VAL A 326 8.98 7.46 1.10
N HIS A 327 9.37 6.47 1.89
CA HIS A 327 8.63 6.01 3.05
C HIS A 327 8.83 6.97 4.22
N SER A 328 7.74 7.45 4.82
CA SER A 328 7.77 8.52 5.84
C SER A 328 8.56 8.14 7.09
N GLU A 329 8.57 6.87 7.48
CA GLU A 329 9.28 6.39 8.66
C GLU A 329 10.79 6.23 8.41
N THR A 330 11.18 5.77 7.21
CA THR A 330 12.56 5.43 6.90
C THR A 330 13.33 6.55 6.18
N GLY A 331 12.60 7.52 5.60
CA GLY A 331 13.20 8.61 4.83
C GLY A 331 13.83 8.19 3.49
N GLN A 332 13.72 6.92 3.12
CA GLN A 332 14.24 6.33 1.88
C GLN A 332 13.12 5.61 1.12
N THR A 333 13.32 5.35 -0.17
CA THR A 333 12.40 4.48 -0.91
C THR A 333 12.61 3.01 -0.52
N PRO A 334 11.58 2.17 -0.53
CA PRO A 334 11.74 0.73 -0.26
C PRO A 334 12.80 0.06 -1.12
N ILE A 335 12.86 0.41 -2.40
CA ILE A 335 13.84 -0.19 -3.33
C ILE A 335 15.28 0.24 -3.04
N GLU A 336 15.54 1.53 -2.74
CA GLU A 336 16.86 2.00 -2.34
C GLU A 336 17.32 1.30 -1.06
N ARG A 337 16.42 1.18 -0.08
CA ARG A 337 16.72 0.55 1.19
C ARG A 337 16.98 -0.96 1.06
N TRP A 338 16.27 -1.63 0.15
CA TRP A 338 16.51 -3.02 -0.21
C TRP A 338 17.89 -3.22 -0.83
N LEU A 339 18.29 -2.36 -1.77
CA LEU A 339 19.57 -2.46 -2.49
C LEU A 339 20.77 -2.05 -1.63
N ALA A 340 20.60 -1.08 -0.74
CA ALA A 340 21.68 -0.57 0.10
C ALA A 340 21.90 -1.38 1.40
N GLY A 341 20.90 -2.14 1.84
CA GLY A 341 20.97 -2.88 3.10
C GLY A 341 21.80 -4.15 3.02
N PRO A 342 22.45 -4.54 4.14
CA PRO A 342 23.10 -5.84 4.22
C PRO A 342 22.04 -6.95 4.11
N GLY A 343 22.12 -7.75 3.04
CA GLY A 343 21.20 -8.85 2.78
C GLY A 343 21.67 -10.14 3.42
N VAL A 344 20.77 -10.90 4.04
CA VAL A 344 21.02 -12.24 4.59
C VAL A 344 20.19 -13.32 3.90
N GLY A 345 19.54 -12.96 2.80
CA GLY A 345 18.74 -13.87 2.00
C GLY A 345 19.59 -14.92 1.29
N ARG A 346 18.91 -15.92 0.77
CA ARG A 346 19.49 -17.01 0.00
C ARG A 346 18.87 -17.04 -1.39
N PRO A 347 19.58 -17.52 -2.41
CA PRO A 347 19.00 -17.74 -3.73
C PRO A 347 17.77 -18.66 -3.66
N ALA A 348 16.76 -18.37 -4.46
CA ALA A 348 15.61 -19.25 -4.57
C ALA A 348 16.00 -20.55 -5.30
N PRO A 349 15.52 -21.72 -4.84
CA PRO A 349 15.59 -22.95 -5.62
C PRO A 349 14.77 -22.85 -6.91
N SER A 350 14.87 -23.90 -7.74
CA SER A 350 14.03 -23.98 -8.94
C SER A 350 12.52 -23.96 -8.60
N PRO A 351 11.66 -23.53 -9.53
CA PRO A 351 10.21 -23.56 -9.32
C PRO A 351 9.70 -24.95 -8.95
N GLU A 352 10.32 -26.00 -9.53
CA GLU A 352 9.95 -27.39 -9.23
C GLU A 352 10.36 -27.79 -7.80
N ASP A 353 11.55 -27.40 -7.34
CA ASP A 353 11.97 -27.69 -5.98
C ASP A 353 11.16 -26.90 -4.94
N LEU A 354 10.76 -25.66 -5.25
CA LEU A 354 9.85 -24.90 -4.41
C LEU A 354 8.49 -25.59 -4.28
N ARG A 355 7.90 -26.07 -5.40
CA ARG A 355 6.66 -26.83 -5.35
C ARG A 355 6.80 -28.11 -4.54
N ARG A 356 7.90 -28.85 -4.70
CA ARG A 356 8.19 -30.07 -3.91
C ARG A 356 8.37 -29.76 -2.43
N ALA A 357 8.92 -28.62 -2.08
CA ALA A 357 9.07 -28.23 -0.68
C ALA A 357 7.72 -28.11 0.03
N PHE A 358 6.71 -27.51 -0.62
CA PHE A 358 5.39 -27.28 -0.06
C PHE A 358 4.43 -28.47 -0.25
N THR A 359 4.82 -29.62 0.28
CA THR A 359 4.00 -30.86 0.27
C THR A 359 3.91 -31.43 1.67
N ALA A 360 2.72 -31.87 2.07
CA ALA A 360 2.50 -32.59 3.33
C ALA A 360 2.77 -34.07 3.18
N ARG A 361 3.33 -34.67 4.24
CA ARG A 361 3.56 -36.12 4.27
C ARG A 361 2.37 -36.84 4.85
N GLN A 362 1.96 -37.94 4.22
CA GLN A 362 0.92 -38.84 4.72
C GLN A 362 1.24 -40.31 4.43
N MET A 363 0.75 -41.21 5.30
CA MET A 363 0.75 -42.64 5.04
C MET A 363 -0.51 -43.05 4.32
N ARG A 364 -0.37 -43.85 3.26
CA ARG A 364 -1.50 -44.41 2.48
C ARG A 364 -1.39 -45.93 2.37
N THR A 365 -2.54 -46.59 2.44
CA THR A 365 -2.61 -48.01 2.20
C THR A 365 -2.78 -48.27 0.71
N GLN A 366 -1.94 -49.16 0.18
CA GLN A 366 -2.02 -49.58 -1.19
C GLN A 366 -3.13 -50.61 -1.37
N ARG A 367 -3.95 -50.46 -2.41
CA ARG A 367 -4.97 -51.44 -2.76
C ARG A 367 -4.31 -52.69 -3.36
N LYS A 368 -4.62 -53.87 -2.80
CA LYS A 368 -4.07 -55.14 -3.25
C LYS A 368 -4.54 -55.54 -4.67
N SER A 369 -5.76 -55.13 -5.05
CA SER A 369 -6.38 -55.52 -6.32
C SER A 369 -5.73 -54.89 -7.55
N ASP A 370 -5.32 -53.64 -7.47
CA ASP A 370 -4.87 -52.89 -8.63
C ASP A 370 -3.55 -52.08 -8.36
N GLY A 371 -3.00 -52.19 -7.17
CA GLY A 371 -1.74 -51.52 -6.84
C GLY A 371 -1.84 -49.99 -6.78
N THR A 372 -3.04 -49.42 -6.57
CA THR A 372 -3.25 -47.99 -6.51
C THR A 372 -3.35 -47.48 -5.06
N ILE A 373 -3.11 -46.18 -4.87
CA ILE A 373 -3.42 -45.47 -3.66
C ILE A 373 -4.48 -44.40 -3.92
N SER A 374 -5.26 -44.04 -2.91
CA SER A 374 -6.25 -42.97 -2.99
C SER A 374 -5.73 -41.72 -2.24
N VAL A 375 -5.72 -40.57 -2.91
CA VAL A 375 -5.34 -39.27 -2.35
C VAL A 375 -6.42 -38.27 -2.75
N GLY A 376 -7.08 -37.67 -1.78
CA GLY A 376 -8.30 -36.90 -2.06
C GLY A 376 -9.36 -37.78 -2.74
N SER A 377 -9.99 -37.29 -3.77
CA SER A 377 -10.96 -38.00 -4.60
C SER A 377 -10.34 -38.79 -5.77
N ARG A 378 -9.00 -38.76 -5.92
CA ARG A 378 -8.32 -39.37 -7.10
C ARG A 378 -7.52 -40.60 -6.69
N ARG A 379 -7.39 -41.53 -7.68
CA ARG A 379 -6.49 -42.67 -7.57
C ARG A 379 -5.19 -42.44 -8.28
N PHE A 380 -4.11 -42.98 -7.71
CA PHE A 380 -2.75 -42.88 -8.24
C PHE A 380 -2.16 -44.28 -8.40
N GLU A 381 -1.47 -44.47 -9.49
CA GLU A 381 -0.73 -45.69 -9.78
C GLU A 381 0.58 -45.69 -9.03
N VAL A 382 0.82 -46.75 -8.27
CA VAL A 382 2.09 -46.99 -7.61
C VAL A 382 3.00 -47.72 -8.57
N PRO A 383 4.26 -47.31 -8.79
CA PRO A 383 5.20 -48.02 -9.64
C PRO A 383 5.36 -49.49 -9.17
N ASP A 384 5.40 -50.41 -10.14
CA ASP A 384 5.33 -51.86 -9.87
C ASP A 384 6.38 -52.39 -8.87
N ARG A 385 7.55 -51.78 -8.83
CA ARG A 385 8.63 -52.13 -7.89
C ARG A 385 8.24 -51.94 -6.42
N PHE A 386 7.21 -51.14 -6.11
CA PHE A 386 6.73 -50.84 -4.75
C PHE A 386 5.38 -51.56 -4.46
N ARG A 387 4.89 -52.40 -5.34
CA ARG A 387 3.62 -53.14 -5.14
C ARG A 387 3.60 -54.08 -3.95
N HIS A 388 4.77 -54.50 -3.51
CA HIS A 388 4.95 -55.37 -2.33
C HIS A 388 4.70 -54.65 -0.99
N LEU A 389 4.68 -53.33 -0.99
CA LEU A 389 4.51 -52.54 0.25
C LEU A 389 3.01 -52.29 0.54
N PRO A 390 2.48 -52.79 1.65
CA PRO A 390 1.06 -52.61 1.99
C PRO A 390 0.72 -51.18 2.39
N ARG A 391 1.69 -50.42 2.90
CA ARG A 391 1.57 -49.01 3.26
C ARG A 391 2.74 -48.24 2.68
N LEU A 392 2.47 -47.04 2.23
CA LEU A 392 3.42 -46.15 1.54
C LEU A 392 3.40 -44.76 2.18
N ALA A 393 4.57 -44.24 2.44
CA ALA A 393 4.71 -42.84 2.78
C ALA A 393 4.69 -42.01 1.49
N ILE A 394 3.80 -41.07 1.42
CA ILE A 394 3.65 -40.19 0.25
C ILE A 394 3.75 -38.73 0.67
N ARG A 395 4.10 -37.89 -0.28
CA ARG A 395 4.07 -36.42 -0.15
C ARG A 395 3.30 -35.84 -1.30
N PHE A 396 2.38 -34.94 -1.00
CA PHE A 396 1.57 -34.23 -1.99
C PHE A 396 1.08 -32.89 -1.44
N ALA A 397 0.73 -31.98 -2.32
CA ALA A 397 -0.06 -30.81 -1.97
C ALA A 397 -1.53 -31.10 -2.28
N ALA A 398 -2.45 -30.74 -1.37
CA ALA A 398 -3.87 -31.02 -1.53
C ALA A 398 -4.47 -30.33 -2.77
N TRP A 399 -3.89 -29.23 -3.21
CA TRP A 399 -4.30 -28.44 -4.37
C TRP A 399 -3.59 -28.85 -5.68
N ASP A 400 -2.51 -29.65 -5.64
CA ASP A 400 -1.78 -30.12 -6.82
C ASP A 400 -1.70 -31.65 -6.80
N LEU A 401 -2.73 -32.26 -7.40
CA LEU A 401 -2.84 -33.71 -7.54
C LEU A 401 -2.43 -34.21 -8.94
N ARG A 402 -1.60 -33.47 -9.67
CA ARG A 402 -1.02 -33.94 -10.94
C ARG A 402 -0.03 -35.08 -10.73
N GLN A 403 0.61 -35.12 -9.58
CA GLN A 403 1.49 -36.20 -9.14
C GLN A 403 1.55 -36.28 -7.62
N VAL A 404 1.82 -37.47 -7.12
CA VAL A 404 2.10 -37.73 -5.69
C VAL A 404 3.50 -38.30 -5.61
N LEU A 405 4.32 -37.79 -4.69
CA LEU A 405 5.68 -38.28 -4.49
C LEU A 405 5.63 -39.47 -3.50
N LEU A 406 6.18 -40.60 -3.93
CA LEU A 406 6.47 -41.70 -3.03
C LEU A 406 7.80 -41.39 -2.32
N VAL A 407 7.82 -41.46 -0.99
CA VAL A 407 8.99 -41.13 -0.19
C VAL A 407 9.35 -42.27 0.74
N ASP A 408 10.62 -42.35 1.07
CA ASP A 408 11.10 -43.23 2.12
C ASP A 408 10.51 -42.83 3.48
N GLU A 409 10.04 -43.82 4.25
CA GLU A 409 9.37 -43.56 5.50
C GLU A 409 10.27 -42.95 6.57
N HIS A 410 11.57 -43.28 6.58
CA HIS A 410 12.52 -42.83 7.59
C HIS A 410 13.28 -41.59 7.20
N THR A 411 13.78 -41.57 5.95
CA THR A 411 14.63 -40.48 5.47
C THR A 411 13.85 -39.34 4.81
N GLY A 412 12.61 -39.61 4.35
CA GLY A 412 11.81 -38.65 3.59
C GLY A 412 12.32 -38.38 2.17
N THR A 413 13.35 -39.14 1.72
CA THR A 413 13.88 -39.02 0.34
C THR A 413 12.84 -39.48 -0.67
N VAL A 414 12.78 -38.77 -1.81
CA VAL A 414 11.86 -39.13 -2.90
C VAL A 414 12.36 -40.41 -3.58
N LEU A 415 11.53 -41.45 -3.54
CA LEU A 415 11.81 -42.74 -4.16
C LEU A 415 11.30 -42.80 -5.60
N ASP A 416 10.08 -42.25 -5.82
CA ASP A 416 9.43 -42.23 -7.14
C ASP A 416 8.22 -41.28 -7.16
N ARG A 417 7.52 -41.22 -8.32
CA ARG A 417 6.30 -40.46 -8.55
C ARG A 417 5.14 -41.40 -8.85
N CYS A 418 4.02 -41.17 -8.18
CA CYS A 418 2.74 -41.83 -8.51
C CYS A 418 1.93 -40.87 -9.36
N LEU A 419 1.48 -41.30 -10.52
CA LEU A 419 0.66 -40.55 -11.46
C LEU A 419 -0.82 -40.89 -11.29
N PRO A 420 -1.75 -39.97 -11.60
CA PRO A 420 -3.18 -40.28 -11.61
C PRO A 420 -3.50 -41.49 -12.50
N LEU A 421 -4.37 -42.35 -12.00
CA LEU A 421 -4.85 -43.50 -12.75
C LEU A 421 -5.66 -43.05 -13.97
N ASP A 422 -5.12 -43.29 -15.15
CA ASP A 422 -5.82 -43.03 -16.42
C ASP A 422 -6.19 -44.37 -17.11
N ARG A 423 -7.44 -44.74 -16.97
CA ARG A 423 -7.95 -46.04 -17.51
C ARG A 423 -7.96 -46.09 -19.03
N THR A 424 -8.20 -44.96 -19.70
CA THR A 424 -8.23 -44.86 -21.16
C THR A 424 -6.83 -44.99 -21.77
N ARG A 425 -5.84 -44.39 -21.14
CA ARG A 425 -4.42 -44.49 -21.54
C ARG A 425 -3.83 -45.86 -21.27
N ASN A 426 -4.32 -46.55 -20.25
CA ASN A 426 -3.83 -47.91 -19.91
C ASN A 426 -4.36 -48.95 -20.91
N ALA A 427 -5.44 -48.67 -21.65
CA ALA A 427 -5.94 -49.53 -22.70
C ALA A 427 -5.05 -49.57 -23.96
N ASP A 428 -4.35 -48.45 -24.25
CA ASP A 428 -3.56 -48.31 -25.49
C ASP A 428 -2.06 -48.65 -25.30
N GLY A 429 -1.58 -48.91 -24.08
CA GLY A 429 -0.19 -49.28 -23.79
C GLY A 429 0.87 -48.21 -24.03
N PHE A 430 0.49 -46.98 -24.42
CA PHE A 430 1.43 -45.87 -24.70
C PHE A 430 1.29 -44.70 -23.76
N ARG A 431 2.44 -44.20 -23.18
CA ARG A 431 2.48 -42.96 -22.43
C ARG A 431 2.97 -41.82 -23.32
N ARG A 432 2.16 -40.77 -23.48
CA ARG A 432 2.52 -39.56 -24.23
C ARG A 432 2.84 -38.40 -23.30
N PRO A 433 3.91 -37.55 -23.57
CA PRO A 433 4.15 -36.34 -22.83
C PRO A 433 3.09 -35.27 -23.14
N ARG A 434 2.76 -34.47 -22.16
CA ARG A 434 1.75 -33.39 -22.22
C ARG A 434 2.45 -32.05 -22.51
N GLU A 435 2.03 -31.37 -23.59
CA GLU A 435 2.47 -30.01 -23.89
C GLU A 435 1.61 -28.99 -23.14
N ALA A 436 2.27 -27.94 -22.60
CA ALA A 436 1.59 -26.82 -21.95
C ALA A 436 1.03 -25.83 -22.99
N PRO A 437 -0.18 -25.26 -22.78
CA PRO A 437 -0.74 -24.26 -23.68
C PRO A 437 0.07 -22.96 -23.68
N ALA A 438 0.16 -22.30 -24.85
CA ALA A 438 0.85 -21.04 -25.02
C ALA A 438 0.08 -19.87 -24.34
N PRO A 439 0.77 -18.88 -23.75
CA PRO A 439 0.12 -17.74 -23.12
C PRO A 439 -0.56 -16.84 -24.14
N GLY A 440 -1.83 -16.48 -23.87
CA GLY A 440 -2.63 -15.58 -24.72
C GLY A 440 -2.18 -14.11 -24.61
N ALA A 441 -2.48 -13.30 -25.65
CA ALA A 441 -2.17 -11.89 -25.71
C ALA A 441 -2.93 -11.09 -24.63
N PRO A 442 -2.32 -10.05 -24.03
CA PRO A 442 -2.95 -9.24 -22.98
C PRO A 442 -4.14 -8.44 -23.54
N ALA A 443 -5.25 -8.44 -22.81
CA ALA A 443 -6.44 -7.67 -23.12
C ALA A 443 -6.18 -6.15 -22.94
N PRO A 444 -6.87 -5.25 -23.71
CA PRO A 444 -6.71 -3.80 -23.59
C PRO A 444 -7.09 -3.30 -22.19
N ALA A 445 -6.44 -2.21 -21.76
CA ALA A 445 -6.68 -1.63 -20.44
C ALA A 445 -8.08 -0.99 -20.37
N PRO A 446 -8.86 -1.21 -19.28
CA PRO A 446 -10.20 -0.69 -19.12
C PRO A 446 -10.24 0.84 -19.02
N ALA A 447 -11.33 1.45 -19.52
CA ALA A 447 -11.48 2.91 -19.59
C ALA A 447 -11.64 3.60 -18.21
N GLY A 448 -12.12 2.87 -17.19
CA GLY A 448 -12.39 3.40 -15.85
C GLY A 448 -11.19 3.51 -14.91
N ILE A 449 -9.99 3.12 -15.38
CA ILE A 449 -8.76 3.21 -14.59
C ILE A 449 -8.24 4.66 -14.58
N ALA A 450 -7.90 5.18 -13.38
CA ALA A 450 -7.37 6.53 -13.24
C ALA A 450 -6.11 6.77 -14.09
N PRO A 451 -5.90 8.00 -14.63
CA PRO A 451 -4.81 8.30 -15.55
C PRO A 451 -3.42 7.91 -15.02
N LEU A 452 -3.15 8.19 -13.74
CA LEU A 452 -1.87 7.83 -13.13
C LEU A 452 -1.63 6.31 -13.18
N LEU A 453 -2.60 5.51 -12.74
CA LEU A 453 -2.44 4.06 -12.71
C LEU A 453 -2.33 3.48 -14.13
N ARG A 454 -3.06 4.03 -15.09
CA ARG A 454 -2.95 3.65 -16.51
C ARG A 454 -1.53 3.88 -17.03
N ARG A 455 -0.92 5.03 -16.70
CA ARG A 455 0.47 5.33 -17.06
C ARG A 455 1.45 4.33 -16.40
N LEU A 456 1.28 4.05 -15.11
CA LEU A 456 2.13 3.08 -14.40
C LEU A 456 2.05 1.67 -15.03
N MET A 457 0.85 1.24 -15.44
CA MET A 457 0.65 -0.04 -16.14
C MET A 457 1.32 -0.07 -17.52
N GLN A 458 1.25 1.03 -18.28
CA GLN A 458 1.94 1.15 -19.58
C GLN A 458 3.47 1.14 -19.41
N GLU A 459 4.00 1.91 -18.45
CA GLU A 459 5.44 1.94 -18.13
C GLU A 459 5.95 0.56 -17.68
N TYR A 460 5.15 -0.20 -16.92
CA TYR A 460 5.51 -1.56 -16.53
C TYR A 460 5.49 -2.51 -17.73
N ALA A 461 4.45 -2.48 -18.55
CA ALA A 461 4.36 -3.30 -19.76
C ALA A 461 5.50 -3.01 -20.76
N ALA A 462 5.92 -1.75 -20.89
CA ALA A 462 7.03 -1.36 -21.77
C ALA A 462 8.41 -1.91 -21.33
N THR A 463 8.53 -2.47 -20.12
CA THR A 463 9.79 -3.12 -19.69
C THR A 463 10.07 -4.42 -20.42
N GLY A 464 9.07 -5.01 -21.09
CA GLY A 464 9.17 -6.32 -21.72
C GLY A 464 9.40 -7.49 -20.75
N LEU A 465 9.31 -7.23 -19.43
CA LEU A 465 9.40 -8.28 -18.43
C LEU A 465 8.22 -9.25 -18.59
N PRO A 466 8.43 -10.58 -18.45
CA PRO A 466 7.35 -11.54 -18.51
C PRO A 466 6.33 -11.29 -17.39
N PRO A 467 5.09 -11.80 -17.52
CA PRO A 467 4.09 -11.71 -16.47
C PRO A 467 4.68 -12.12 -15.14
N ALA A 468 4.57 -11.25 -14.13
CA ALA A 468 5.16 -11.52 -12.82
C ALA A 468 4.38 -12.55 -12.01
N TYR A 469 3.28 -13.06 -12.55
CA TYR A 469 2.46 -14.07 -11.90
C TYR A 469 2.54 -15.40 -12.64
N LEU A 470 2.90 -16.44 -11.89
CA LEU A 470 2.72 -17.79 -12.37
C LEU A 470 1.21 -18.10 -12.39
N PRO A 471 0.71 -18.77 -13.43
CA PRO A 471 -0.69 -19.20 -13.43
C PRO A 471 -0.94 -20.17 -12.26
N ILE A 472 -2.08 -20.00 -11.59
CA ILE A 472 -2.61 -21.03 -10.73
C ILE A 472 -3.23 -22.06 -11.68
N ASP A 473 -2.64 -23.26 -11.74
CA ASP A 473 -3.23 -24.36 -12.50
C ASP A 473 -4.57 -24.70 -11.86
N ASP A 474 -5.66 -24.39 -12.53
CA ASP A 474 -7.00 -24.74 -12.10
C ASP A 474 -7.26 -26.21 -12.45
N PRO A 475 -7.46 -27.11 -11.46
CA PRO A 475 -7.72 -28.52 -11.76
C PRO A 475 -9.08 -28.77 -12.42
N GLU A 476 -9.95 -27.75 -12.53
CA GLU A 476 -11.31 -27.87 -13.05
C GLU A 476 -11.46 -27.52 -14.55
N VAL A 477 -10.42 -26.98 -15.20
CA VAL A 477 -10.49 -26.64 -16.66
C VAL A 477 -10.19 -27.82 -17.56
N GLU A 478 -10.00 -29.03 -17.01
CA GLU A 478 -9.79 -30.25 -17.76
C GLU A 478 -10.85 -31.31 -17.39
N SER A 479 -12.09 -31.04 -17.77
CA SER A 479 -13.13 -32.07 -17.88
C SER A 479 -13.40 -32.44 -19.35
#